data_869342f134c0372696582667cc444fbb
#
_entry.id   869342f134c0372696582667cc444fbb
#
_cell.length_a   1.000
_cell.length_b   1.000
_cell.length_c   1.000
_cell.angle_alpha   90.00
_cell.angle_beta   90.00
_cell.angle_gamma   90.00
#
_symmetry.space_group_name_H-M   'P 1'
#
loop_
_entity.id
_entity.type
_entity.pdbx_description
1 polymer ?
#
loop_
_entity_poly.entity_id
_entity_poly.type
_entity_poly.pdbx_seq_one_letter_code
_entity_poly.pdbx_strand_id
1 'polypeptide(L)'
;GCHTVGQTTGPSEIAQLSEQTISPHTDLLLHDMGPGLADDRPDFVATGSEWRTPPLWGLGLVPVVNGERFMLHDGRARSFDEAIMWHGGEGQDAADAFAALEKNERAELIAYLEAL
;
A
#
# COMPACT_ATOMS: atom_id res chain seq x y z
N GLY A 1 -5.52 -9.63 -3.64
CA GLY A 1 -5.11 -8.48 -2.82
C GLY A 1 -4.53 -7.37 -3.68
N CYS A 2 -4.70 -6.13 -3.25
CA CYS A 2 -4.29 -4.94 -4.01
C CYS A 2 -2.76 -4.81 -4.14
N HIS A 3 -2.01 -5.15 -3.09
CA HIS A 3 -0.54 -5.16 -3.09
C HIS A 3 0.03 -6.43 -3.71
N THR A 4 -0.15 -6.59 -5.03
CA THR A 4 0.37 -7.75 -5.77
C THR A 4 1.90 -7.68 -5.88
N VAL A 5 2.57 -8.81 -5.59
CA VAL A 5 4.03 -8.84 -5.48
C VAL A 5 4.69 -8.68 -6.85
N GLY A 6 4.34 -9.52 -7.81
CA GLY A 6 5.05 -9.60 -9.09
C GLY A 6 4.26 -9.03 -10.25
N GLN A 7 4.95 -8.26 -11.09
CA GLN A 7 4.45 -7.78 -12.37
C GLN A 7 5.53 -7.90 -13.44
N THR A 8 5.12 -7.96 -14.71
CA THR A 8 6.05 -7.90 -15.85
C THR A 8 5.74 -6.65 -16.66
N THR A 9 6.76 -5.85 -16.93
CA THR A 9 6.62 -4.67 -17.79
C THR A 9 6.34 -5.08 -19.23
N GLY A 10 5.61 -4.24 -19.95
CA GLY A 10 5.36 -4.47 -21.36
C GLY A 10 6.60 -4.27 -22.24
N PRO A 11 6.46 -4.51 -23.56
CA PRO A 11 7.52 -4.20 -24.53
C PRO A 11 7.86 -2.69 -24.49
N SER A 12 9.15 -2.37 -24.55
CA SER A 12 9.66 -1.00 -24.58
C SER A 12 10.85 -0.88 -25.51
N GLU A 13 11.02 0.29 -26.13
CA GLU A 13 12.22 0.61 -26.92
C GLU A 13 13.47 0.72 -26.04
N ILE A 14 13.28 0.98 -24.74
CA ILE A 14 14.37 0.97 -23.75
C ILE A 14 14.51 -0.46 -23.23
N ALA A 15 15.57 -1.15 -23.63
CA ALA A 15 15.78 -2.57 -23.33
C ALA A 15 15.75 -2.88 -21.81
N GLN A 16 16.24 -1.94 -20.97
CA GLN A 16 16.24 -2.08 -19.51
C GLN A 16 14.84 -2.02 -18.88
N LEU A 17 13.83 -1.55 -19.61
CA LEU A 17 12.45 -1.46 -19.16
C LEU A 17 11.54 -2.48 -19.82
N SER A 18 12.02 -3.16 -20.89
CA SER A 18 11.23 -4.10 -21.67
C SER A 18 11.17 -5.47 -21.01
N GLU A 19 9.96 -5.97 -20.80
CA GLU A 19 9.70 -7.35 -20.33
C GLU A 19 10.43 -7.70 -19.02
N GLN A 20 10.61 -6.72 -18.13
CA GLN A 20 11.26 -6.93 -16.84
C GLN A 20 10.28 -7.44 -15.81
N THR A 21 10.68 -8.45 -15.04
CA THR A 21 9.93 -8.85 -13.84
C THR A 21 10.29 -7.91 -12.68
N ILE A 22 9.28 -7.29 -12.09
CA ILE A 22 9.42 -6.34 -11.00
C ILE A 22 8.50 -6.74 -9.84
N SER A 23 8.84 -6.31 -8.62
CA SER A 23 8.06 -6.60 -7.41
C SER A 23 7.59 -5.29 -6.75
N PRO A 24 6.63 -4.57 -7.35
CA PRO A 24 6.21 -3.26 -6.87
C PRO A 24 5.24 -3.31 -5.69
N HIS A 25 4.68 -4.47 -5.38
CA HIS A 25 3.65 -4.64 -4.35
C HIS A 25 2.46 -3.70 -4.56
N THR A 26 1.93 -3.68 -5.77
CA THR A 26 0.75 -2.90 -6.16
C THR A 26 0.10 -3.48 -7.41
N ASP A 27 -1.19 -3.28 -7.57
CA ASP A 27 -1.93 -3.51 -8.82
C ASP A 27 -2.12 -2.21 -9.63
N LEU A 28 -1.76 -1.06 -9.03
CA LEU A 28 -1.95 0.30 -9.58
C LEU A 28 -3.41 0.69 -9.81
N LEU A 29 -4.36 -0.08 -9.29
CA LEU A 29 -5.80 0.18 -9.44
C LEU A 29 -6.33 1.08 -8.33
N LEU A 30 -7.51 1.66 -8.56
CA LEU A 30 -8.30 2.36 -7.57
C LEU A 30 -9.15 1.35 -6.79
N HIS A 31 -9.22 1.54 -5.48
CA HIS A 31 -10.05 0.75 -4.57
C HIS A 31 -10.83 1.68 -3.65
N ASP A 32 -12.08 1.37 -3.41
CA ASP A 32 -12.87 2.06 -2.39
C ASP A 32 -12.41 1.64 -1.00
N MET A 33 -11.77 2.56 -0.30
CA MET A 33 -11.21 2.36 1.04
C MET A 33 -12.19 2.72 2.15
N GLY A 34 -13.45 2.99 1.79
CA GLY A 34 -14.51 3.31 2.72
C GLY A 34 -14.44 4.71 3.33
N PRO A 35 -15.43 5.05 4.17
CA PRO A 35 -15.58 6.42 4.70
C PRO A 35 -14.47 6.82 5.66
N GLY A 36 -13.74 5.87 6.26
CA GLY A 36 -12.65 6.15 7.19
C GLY A 36 -11.45 6.83 6.54
N LEU A 37 -11.21 6.56 5.26
CA LEU A 37 -10.14 7.15 4.47
C LEU A 37 -10.65 8.16 3.42
N ALA A 38 -11.95 8.40 3.35
CA ALA A 38 -12.49 9.38 2.42
C ALA A 38 -12.04 10.81 2.77
N ASP A 39 -11.72 11.60 1.75
CA ASP A 39 -11.47 13.04 1.86
C ASP A 39 -12.60 13.88 1.22
N ASP A 40 -13.65 13.20 0.72
CA ASP A 40 -14.80 13.78 0.04
C ASP A 40 -14.44 14.63 -1.20
N ARG A 41 -13.23 14.46 -1.73
CA ARG A 41 -12.73 15.19 -2.88
C ARG A 41 -12.62 14.28 -4.10
N PRO A 42 -13.54 14.36 -5.05
CA PRO A 42 -13.43 13.57 -6.27
C PRO A 42 -12.25 14.02 -7.14
N ASP A 43 -11.61 13.07 -7.81
CA ASP A 43 -10.59 13.32 -8.82
C ASP A 43 -10.99 12.64 -10.13
N PHE A 44 -11.36 13.44 -11.15
CA PHE A 44 -12.00 12.99 -12.39
C PHE A 44 -13.25 12.14 -12.11
N VAL A 45 -13.15 10.83 -12.38
CA VAL A 45 -14.24 9.86 -12.15
C VAL A 45 -14.10 9.11 -10.83
N ALA A 46 -12.98 9.24 -10.14
CA ALA A 46 -12.78 8.66 -8.82
C ALA A 46 -13.55 9.44 -7.76
N THR A 47 -14.20 8.73 -6.87
CA THR A 47 -14.86 9.32 -5.70
C THR A 47 -13.83 9.67 -4.61
N GLY A 48 -14.24 10.43 -3.59
CA GLY A 48 -13.35 10.79 -2.49
C GLY A 48 -12.96 9.64 -1.56
N SER A 49 -13.52 8.44 -1.75
CA SER A 49 -13.14 7.22 -1.01
C SER A 49 -12.25 6.26 -1.82
N GLU A 50 -12.05 6.53 -3.11
CA GLU A 50 -11.27 5.68 -4.00
C GLU A 50 -9.82 6.13 -4.07
N TRP A 51 -8.91 5.24 -3.67
CA TRP A 51 -7.47 5.48 -3.62
C TRP A 51 -6.71 4.47 -4.47
N ARG A 52 -5.72 4.97 -5.22
CA ARG A 52 -4.83 4.10 -5.99
C ARG A 52 -3.89 3.37 -5.03
N THR A 53 -3.77 2.06 -5.18
CA THR A 53 -2.78 1.25 -4.45
C THR A 53 -1.36 1.78 -4.73
N PRO A 54 -0.66 2.35 -3.76
CA PRO A 54 0.72 2.79 -3.97
C PRO A 54 1.67 1.59 -4.01
N PRO A 55 2.76 1.65 -4.79
CA PRO A 55 3.87 0.73 -4.64
C PRO A 55 4.46 0.77 -3.22
N LEU A 56 4.86 -0.38 -2.70
CA LEU A 56 5.47 -0.45 -1.37
C LEU A 56 7.01 -0.42 -1.41
N TRP A 57 7.60 -0.11 -2.56
CA TRP A 57 9.05 0.04 -2.68
C TRP A 57 9.61 1.09 -1.73
N GLY A 58 10.64 0.71 -0.98
CA GLY A 58 11.37 1.61 -0.13
C GLY A 58 10.64 2.02 1.16
N LEU A 59 9.61 1.29 1.57
CA LEU A 59 8.89 1.58 2.81
C LEU A 59 9.83 1.63 4.03
N GLY A 60 10.79 0.71 4.12
CA GLY A 60 11.77 0.69 5.19
C GLY A 60 12.69 1.92 5.21
N LEU A 61 12.85 2.60 4.07
CA LEU A 61 13.69 3.79 3.94
C LEU A 61 12.94 5.10 4.26
N VAL A 62 11.61 5.08 4.35
CA VAL A 62 10.81 6.29 4.60
C VAL A 62 11.29 7.08 5.82
N PRO A 63 11.56 6.48 7.00
CA PRO A 63 12.04 7.23 8.15
C PRO A 63 13.44 7.81 7.95
N VAL A 64 14.27 7.14 7.15
CA VAL A 64 15.66 7.60 6.86
C VAL A 64 15.63 8.85 5.99
N VAL A 65 14.71 8.92 5.04
CA VAL A 65 14.58 10.03 4.09
C VAL A 65 13.78 11.19 4.69
N ASN A 66 12.68 10.90 5.35
CA ASN A 66 11.72 11.90 5.82
C ASN A 66 11.84 12.23 7.31
N GLY A 67 12.69 11.52 8.06
CA GLY A 67 12.82 11.63 9.51
C GLY A 67 11.72 10.92 10.29
N GLU A 68 10.53 10.84 9.73
CA GLU A 68 9.32 10.25 10.32
C GLU A 68 8.59 9.37 9.33
N ARG A 69 7.72 8.49 9.84
CA ARG A 69 6.85 7.64 9.03
C ARG A 69 5.47 8.29 8.95
N PHE A 70 5.11 8.80 7.79
CA PHE A 70 3.78 9.31 7.48
C PHE A 70 3.22 8.47 6.33
N MET A 71 2.23 7.64 6.63
CA MET A 71 1.63 6.72 5.68
C MET A 71 0.17 7.06 5.43
N LEU A 72 -0.40 6.46 4.39
CA LEU A 72 -1.66 6.80 3.77
C LEU A 72 -1.59 8.16 3.04
N HIS A 73 -2.64 8.53 2.32
CA HIS A 73 -2.67 9.72 1.46
C HIS A 73 -2.49 11.03 2.21
N ASP A 74 -2.87 11.08 3.49
CA ASP A 74 -2.85 12.25 4.35
C ASP A 74 -1.81 12.18 5.48
N GLY A 75 -1.04 11.11 5.54
CA GLY A 75 0.02 10.94 6.53
C GLY A 75 -0.46 10.64 7.95
N ARG A 76 -1.74 10.25 8.13
CA ARG A 76 -2.31 10.02 9.45
C ARG A 76 -1.70 8.83 10.20
N ALA A 77 -1.27 7.80 9.48
CA ALA A 77 -0.69 6.61 10.10
C ALA A 77 0.81 6.79 10.35
N ARG A 78 1.23 6.51 11.59
CA ARG A 78 2.61 6.66 12.08
C ARG A 78 3.34 5.32 12.21
N SER A 79 2.64 4.21 12.05
CA SER A 79 3.18 2.85 12.06
C SER A 79 2.52 2.00 10.99
N PHE A 80 3.15 0.87 10.66
CA PHE A 80 2.53 -0.09 9.74
C PHE A 80 1.24 -0.67 10.30
N ASP A 81 1.20 -0.97 11.60
CA ASP A 81 -0.02 -1.42 12.28
C ASP A 81 -1.16 -0.43 12.08
N GLU A 82 -0.91 0.85 12.32
CA GLU A 82 -1.90 1.91 12.07
C GLU A 82 -2.35 1.96 10.62
N ALA A 83 -1.39 1.92 9.68
CA ALA A 83 -1.72 1.98 8.26
C ALA A 83 -2.59 0.81 7.84
N ILE A 84 -2.26 -0.42 8.29
CA ILE A 84 -3.05 -1.61 7.99
C ILE A 84 -4.46 -1.52 8.61
N MET A 85 -4.56 -1.07 9.86
CA MET A 85 -5.85 -0.97 10.56
C MET A 85 -6.76 0.13 10.01
N TRP A 86 -6.22 1.10 9.26
CA TRP A 86 -7.02 2.08 8.54
C TRP A 86 -7.64 1.56 7.24
N HIS A 87 -7.24 0.38 6.77
CA HIS A 87 -7.82 -0.21 5.56
C HIS A 87 -9.28 -0.59 5.79
N GLY A 88 -10.19 0.19 5.22
CA GLY A 88 -11.63 -0.05 5.22
C GLY A 88 -12.15 -0.41 3.83
N GLY A 89 -13.45 -0.42 3.63
CA GLY A 89 -14.06 -0.72 2.34
C GLY A 89 -13.55 -2.04 1.75
N GLU A 90 -13.00 -2.03 0.55
CA GLU A 90 -12.41 -3.20 -0.10
C GLU A 90 -11.20 -3.77 0.67
N GLY A 91 -10.54 -2.97 1.50
CA GLY A 91 -9.42 -3.38 2.33
C GLY A 91 -9.80 -3.97 3.69
N GLN A 92 -11.08 -3.92 4.09
CA GLN A 92 -11.53 -4.29 5.44
C GLN A 92 -11.14 -5.72 5.83
N ASP A 93 -11.34 -6.69 4.93
CA ASP A 93 -11.00 -8.09 5.21
C ASP A 93 -9.49 -8.27 5.52
N ALA A 94 -8.63 -7.46 4.90
CA ALA A 94 -7.19 -7.50 5.17
C ALA A 94 -6.85 -6.91 6.55
N ALA A 95 -7.51 -5.82 6.95
CA ALA A 95 -7.38 -5.25 8.30
C ALA A 95 -7.87 -6.22 9.38
N ASP A 96 -9.01 -6.86 9.16
CA ASP A 96 -9.57 -7.85 10.08
C ASP A 96 -8.66 -9.09 10.20
N ALA A 97 -8.13 -9.57 9.07
CA ALA A 97 -7.16 -10.67 9.08
C ALA A 97 -5.88 -10.31 9.86
N PHE A 98 -5.35 -9.10 9.67
CA PHE A 98 -4.20 -8.62 10.44
C PHE A 98 -4.50 -8.53 11.94
N ALA A 99 -5.66 -8.02 12.32
CA ALA A 99 -6.09 -7.92 13.70
C ALA A 99 -6.20 -9.30 14.39
N ALA A 100 -6.55 -10.34 13.62
CA ALA A 100 -6.68 -11.71 14.10
C ALA A 100 -5.34 -12.46 14.22
N LEU A 101 -4.25 -11.95 13.64
CA LEU A 101 -2.92 -12.57 13.73
C LEU A 101 -2.41 -12.60 15.18
N GLU A 102 -1.65 -13.62 15.50
CA GLU A 102 -0.89 -13.68 16.75
C GLU A 102 0.23 -12.62 16.74
N LYS A 103 0.71 -12.26 17.93
CA LYS A 103 1.71 -11.20 18.10
C LYS A 103 2.98 -11.43 17.27
N ASN A 104 3.47 -12.67 17.21
CA ASN A 104 4.65 -13.02 16.43
C ASN A 104 4.41 -12.92 14.91
N GLU A 105 3.24 -13.32 14.43
CA GLU A 105 2.87 -13.24 13.02
C GLU A 105 2.76 -11.79 12.56
N ARG A 106 2.17 -10.92 13.39
CA ARG A 106 2.17 -9.47 13.12
C ARG A 106 3.59 -8.91 13.03
N ALA A 107 4.46 -9.30 13.97
CA ALA A 107 5.85 -8.84 13.96
C ALA A 107 6.61 -9.30 12.70
N GLU A 108 6.38 -10.52 12.22
CA GLU A 108 6.96 -11.03 10.99
C GLU A 108 6.47 -10.25 9.75
N LEU A 109 5.18 -9.93 9.69
CA LEU A 109 4.63 -9.10 8.61
C LEU A 109 5.22 -7.68 8.63
N ILE A 110 5.33 -7.06 9.81
CA ILE A 110 5.95 -5.75 9.94
C ILE A 110 7.42 -5.79 9.51
N ALA A 111 8.18 -6.81 9.94
CA ALA A 111 9.57 -6.98 9.52
C ALA A 111 9.70 -7.15 7.99
N TYR A 112 8.76 -7.85 7.37
CA TYR A 112 8.71 -7.94 5.90
C TYR A 112 8.49 -6.57 5.25
N LEU A 113 7.53 -5.78 5.74
CA LEU A 113 7.27 -4.43 5.22
C LEU A 113 8.46 -3.48 5.42
N GLU A 114 9.21 -3.64 6.50
CA GLU A 114 10.43 -2.89 6.77
C GLU A 114 11.60 -3.27 5.85
N ALA A 115 11.56 -4.46 5.26
CA ALA A 115 12.56 -4.94 4.33
C ALA A 115 12.30 -4.51 2.86
N LEU A 116 11.12 -3.97 2.56
CA LEU A 116 10.75 -3.44 1.25
C LEU A 116 11.29 -2.02 1.08
#